data_e0fc3a9a50a4cb50cf195e561895095c
#
_entry.id   e0fc3a9a50a4cb50cf195e561895095c
#
_cell.length_a   1.000
_cell.length_b   1.000
_cell.length_c   1.000
_cell.angle_alpha   90.00
_cell.angle_beta   90.00
_cell.angle_gamma   90.00
#
_symmetry.space_group_name_H-M   'P 1'
#
loop_
_entity.id
_entity.type
_entity.pdbx_description
1 polymer ?
#
loop_
_entity_poly.entity_id
_entity_poly.type
_entity_poly.pdbx_seq_one_letter_code
_entity_poly.pdbx_strand_id
1 'polypeptide(L)'
;LYARLPGSETASRELIDAVIEEGARFVESVLAPIYQSADAEGCHFDPATGAVTTPKGFKAAYAKWVENGWSGLTAPESAGGQGLPETVGAVIKELVDATNLAWGNYPLLSHGSIEALKHFGSDWQKEVFLNRIVSGEWCATMCLTEPHCGSDLGLLKTRAEPGADGSF
;
A
#
# COMPACT_ATOMS: atom_id res chain seq x y z
N LEU A 1 9.21 21.56 -12.44
CA LEU A 1 10.08 20.93 -11.42
C LEU A 1 10.42 19.50 -11.84
N TYR A 2 9.43 18.61 -12.03
CA TYR A 2 9.62 17.18 -12.26
C TYR A 2 10.42 16.85 -13.53
N ALA A 3 10.20 17.57 -14.63
CA ALA A 3 10.98 17.39 -15.87
C ALA A 3 12.52 17.56 -15.71
N ARG A 4 12.99 18.02 -14.54
CA ARG A 4 14.40 18.17 -14.20
C ARG A 4 14.90 17.09 -13.21
N LEU A 5 14.02 16.19 -12.78
CA LEU A 5 14.34 15.12 -11.85
C LEU A 5 14.44 13.80 -12.62
N PRO A 6 15.56 13.07 -12.49
CA PRO A 6 15.69 11.77 -13.15
C PRO A 6 14.52 10.83 -12.79
N GLY A 7 13.95 10.16 -13.81
CA GLY A 7 12.82 9.25 -13.63
C GLY A 7 11.45 9.91 -13.45
N SER A 8 11.36 11.23 -13.62
CA SER A 8 10.09 11.96 -13.49
C SER A 8 9.79 12.79 -14.74
N GLU A 9 10.41 12.49 -15.86
CA GLU A 9 10.35 13.25 -17.09
C GLU A 9 8.93 13.27 -17.70
N THR A 10 8.14 12.23 -17.44
CA THR A 10 6.75 12.09 -17.92
C THR A 10 5.74 12.81 -17.03
N ALA A 11 6.13 13.23 -15.82
CA ALA A 11 5.25 13.86 -14.85
C ALA A 11 4.98 15.34 -15.23
N SER A 12 4.13 15.55 -16.24
CA SER A 12 3.68 16.89 -16.61
C SER A 12 2.74 17.47 -15.55
N ARG A 13 2.59 18.80 -15.55
CA ARG A 13 1.65 19.48 -14.63
C ARG A 13 0.23 19.00 -14.86
N GLU A 14 -0.18 18.92 -16.12
CA GLU A 14 -1.52 18.49 -16.51
C GLU A 14 -1.84 17.08 -16.04
N LEU A 15 -0.87 16.15 -16.13
CA LEU A 15 -1.01 14.79 -15.63
C LEU A 15 -1.15 14.78 -14.10
N ILE A 16 -0.31 15.53 -13.39
CA ILE A 16 -0.36 15.60 -11.93
C ILE A 16 -1.68 16.20 -11.46
N ASP A 17 -2.12 17.30 -12.04
CA ASP A 17 -3.39 17.93 -11.71
C ASP A 17 -4.56 16.96 -11.93
N ALA A 18 -4.58 16.22 -13.05
CA ALA A 18 -5.58 15.20 -13.34
C ALA A 18 -5.58 14.04 -12.33
N VAL A 19 -4.39 13.55 -11.93
CA VAL A 19 -4.26 12.48 -10.94
C VAL A 19 -4.78 12.94 -9.57
N ILE A 20 -4.46 14.16 -9.16
CA ILE A 20 -4.93 14.70 -7.87
C ILE A 20 -6.45 14.89 -7.89
N GLU A 21 -7.02 15.43 -8.98
CA GLU A 21 -8.47 15.58 -9.13
C GLU A 21 -9.19 14.22 -9.07
N GLU A 22 -8.65 13.21 -9.75
CA GLU A 22 -9.24 11.86 -9.73
C GLU A 22 -9.10 11.21 -8.35
N GLY A 23 -7.98 11.42 -7.66
CA GLY A 23 -7.80 11.01 -6.27
C GLY A 23 -8.82 11.66 -5.34
N ALA A 24 -9.08 12.95 -5.49
CA ALA A 24 -10.11 13.65 -4.73
C ALA A 24 -11.51 13.05 -4.99
N ARG A 25 -11.87 12.81 -6.27
CA ARG A 25 -13.15 12.15 -6.61
C ARG A 25 -13.27 10.77 -6.01
N PHE A 26 -12.18 9.98 -6.03
CA PHE A 26 -12.15 8.66 -5.43
C PHE A 26 -12.45 8.71 -3.92
N VAL A 27 -11.76 9.56 -3.17
CA VAL A 27 -11.97 9.63 -1.72
C VAL A 27 -13.37 10.14 -1.36
N GLU A 28 -13.87 11.15 -2.09
CA GLU A 28 -15.21 11.70 -1.87
C GLU A 28 -16.34 10.71 -2.20
N SER A 29 -16.20 9.97 -3.30
CA SER A 29 -17.27 9.09 -3.78
C SER A 29 -17.20 7.66 -3.24
N VAL A 30 -16.03 7.18 -2.83
CA VAL A 30 -15.80 5.79 -2.42
C VAL A 30 -15.50 5.66 -0.93
N LEU A 31 -14.59 6.48 -0.39
CA LEU A 31 -14.12 6.33 0.99
C LEU A 31 -14.94 7.11 2.01
N ALA A 32 -15.33 8.34 1.70
CA ALA A 32 -16.10 9.17 2.61
C ALA A 32 -17.46 8.55 2.98
N PRO A 33 -18.23 7.97 2.03
CA PRO A 33 -19.54 7.39 2.35
C PRO A 33 -19.51 6.21 3.32
N ILE A 34 -18.38 5.51 3.42
CA ILE A 34 -18.25 4.32 4.27
C ILE A 34 -17.52 4.60 5.59
N TYR A 35 -16.99 5.80 5.82
CA TYR A 35 -16.17 6.11 6.98
C TYR A 35 -16.92 5.88 8.31
N GLN A 36 -18.00 6.60 8.55
CA GLN A 36 -18.73 6.54 9.81
C GLN A 36 -19.37 5.18 10.08
N SER A 37 -19.94 4.56 9.05
CA SER A 37 -20.57 3.24 9.19
C SER A 37 -19.53 2.16 9.49
N ALA A 38 -18.36 2.24 8.88
CA ALA A 38 -17.29 1.28 9.10
C ALA A 38 -16.63 1.44 10.47
N ASP A 39 -16.49 2.69 10.97
CA ASP A 39 -16.00 2.96 12.32
C ASP A 39 -16.95 2.37 13.38
N ALA A 40 -18.25 2.53 13.20
CA ALA A 40 -19.25 1.96 14.10
C ALA A 40 -19.34 0.43 14.04
N GLU A 41 -19.15 -0.18 12.85
CA GLU A 41 -19.22 -1.62 12.64
C GLU A 41 -17.98 -2.34 13.16
N GLY A 42 -16.78 -1.83 12.83
CA GLY A 42 -15.49 -2.45 13.14
C GLY A 42 -15.25 -3.75 12.36
N CYS A 43 -14.12 -4.40 12.66
CA CYS A 43 -13.82 -5.74 12.16
C CYS A 43 -14.47 -6.80 13.05
N HIS A 44 -14.97 -7.87 12.44
CA HIS A 44 -15.50 -9.02 13.15
C HIS A 44 -14.52 -10.19 13.09
N PHE A 45 -14.17 -10.74 14.24
CA PHE A 45 -13.33 -11.94 14.39
C PHE A 45 -14.19 -13.14 14.77
N ASP A 46 -14.10 -14.21 13.99
CA ASP A 46 -14.73 -15.49 14.30
C ASP A 46 -13.72 -16.43 14.96
N PRO A 47 -13.83 -16.69 16.27
CA PRO A 47 -12.87 -17.54 16.97
C PRO A 47 -12.96 -19.03 16.57
N ALA A 48 -14.06 -19.48 15.97
CA ALA A 48 -14.22 -20.88 15.56
C ALA A 48 -13.43 -21.19 14.28
N THR A 49 -13.32 -20.23 13.39
CA THR A 49 -12.65 -20.39 12.09
C THR A 49 -11.34 -19.62 11.99
N GLY A 50 -11.08 -18.67 12.91
CA GLY A 50 -9.98 -17.71 12.83
C GLY A 50 -10.17 -16.64 11.76
N ALA A 51 -11.33 -16.58 11.13
CA ALA A 51 -11.61 -15.63 10.06
C ALA A 51 -11.84 -14.21 10.59
N VAL A 52 -11.38 -13.21 9.82
CA VAL A 52 -11.65 -11.80 10.08
C VAL A 52 -12.47 -11.25 8.91
N THR A 53 -13.59 -10.60 9.23
CA THR A 53 -14.38 -9.87 8.26
C THR A 53 -14.20 -8.38 8.48
N THR A 54 -13.85 -7.65 7.41
CA THR A 54 -13.70 -6.21 7.43
C THR A 54 -15.06 -5.52 7.38
N PRO A 55 -15.16 -4.23 7.78
CA PRO A 55 -16.40 -3.48 7.69
C PRO A 55 -16.98 -3.48 6.29
N LYS A 56 -18.30 -3.39 6.22
CA LYS A 56 -19.05 -3.33 4.96
C LYS A 56 -18.55 -2.18 4.09
N GLY A 57 -18.27 -2.47 2.82
CA GLY A 57 -17.77 -1.49 1.85
C GLY A 57 -16.26 -1.50 1.69
N PHE A 58 -15.46 -1.89 2.69
CA PHE A 58 -14.00 -1.86 2.62
C PHE A 58 -13.44 -2.70 1.47
N LYS A 59 -13.92 -3.93 1.33
CA LYS A 59 -13.48 -4.82 0.25
C LYS A 59 -13.84 -4.27 -1.14
N ALA A 60 -15.04 -3.68 -1.29
CA ALA A 60 -15.47 -3.08 -2.55
C ALA A 60 -14.66 -1.81 -2.88
N ALA A 61 -14.35 -0.99 -1.87
CA ALA A 61 -13.49 0.17 -2.04
C ALA A 61 -12.07 -0.23 -2.46
N TYR A 62 -11.52 -1.32 -1.87
CA TYR A 62 -10.21 -1.83 -2.26
C TYR A 62 -10.20 -2.37 -3.71
N ALA A 63 -11.24 -3.06 -4.13
CA ALA A 63 -11.36 -3.50 -5.52
C ALA A 63 -11.32 -2.32 -6.51
N LYS A 64 -12.02 -1.23 -6.21
CA LYS A 64 -11.96 0.01 -7.03
C LYS A 64 -10.58 0.68 -6.99
N TRP A 65 -9.90 0.65 -5.84
CA TRP A 65 -8.52 1.15 -5.72
C TRP A 65 -7.58 0.41 -6.67
N VAL A 66 -7.69 -0.91 -6.70
CA VAL A 66 -6.92 -1.78 -7.58
C VAL A 66 -7.28 -1.57 -9.05
N GLU A 67 -8.58 -1.55 -9.37
CA GLU A 67 -9.09 -1.34 -10.74
C GLU A 67 -8.60 -0.02 -11.34
N ASN A 68 -8.51 1.04 -10.54
CA ASN A 68 -8.03 2.34 -10.96
C ASN A 68 -6.50 2.49 -10.94
N GLY A 69 -5.77 1.43 -10.57
CA GLY A 69 -4.29 1.41 -10.61
C GLY A 69 -3.61 2.21 -9.50
N TRP A 70 -4.32 2.62 -8.46
CA TRP A 70 -3.75 3.42 -7.36
C TRP A 70 -2.65 2.70 -6.60
N SER A 71 -2.69 1.36 -6.52
CA SER A 71 -1.68 0.55 -5.82
C SER A 71 -0.27 0.72 -6.40
N GLY A 72 -0.18 0.93 -7.72
CA GLY A 72 1.09 1.06 -8.44
C GLY A 72 1.45 2.51 -8.80
N LEU A 73 0.81 3.52 -8.23
CA LEU A 73 0.95 4.92 -8.65
C LEU A 73 2.41 5.39 -8.71
N THR A 74 3.21 5.11 -7.69
CA THR A 74 4.62 5.51 -7.60
C THR A 74 5.60 4.37 -7.85
N ALA A 75 5.09 3.14 -7.99
CA ALA A 75 5.92 1.99 -8.26
C ALA A 75 6.55 2.06 -9.66
N PRO A 76 7.73 1.45 -9.87
CA PRO A 76 8.42 1.51 -11.16
C PRO A 76 7.62 0.84 -12.28
N GLU A 77 7.68 1.41 -13.48
CA GLU A 77 7.03 0.86 -14.69
C GLU A 77 7.50 -0.57 -14.99
N SER A 78 8.76 -0.90 -14.70
CA SER A 78 9.31 -2.26 -14.85
C SER A 78 8.62 -3.31 -13.98
N ALA A 79 7.91 -2.89 -12.92
CA ALA A 79 7.11 -3.75 -12.06
C ALA A 79 5.59 -3.61 -12.31
N GLY A 80 5.20 -2.93 -13.40
CA GLY A 80 3.80 -2.69 -13.74
C GLY A 80 3.19 -1.46 -13.04
N GLY A 81 4.02 -0.62 -12.42
CA GLY A 81 3.59 0.65 -11.82
C GLY A 81 3.50 1.79 -12.84
N GLN A 82 3.12 2.97 -12.37
CA GLN A 82 2.95 4.17 -13.20
C GLN A 82 4.17 5.12 -13.14
N GLY A 83 5.13 4.88 -12.25
CA GLY A 83 6.37 5.64 -12.15
C GLY A 83 6.20 7.11 -11.77
N LEU A 84 5.05 7.49 -11.19
CA LEU A 84 4.85 8.87 -10.77
C LEU A 84 5.72 9.22 -9.55
N PRO A 85 6.07 10.51 -9.38
CA PRO A 85 6.88 10.94 -8.24
C PRO A 85 6.22 10.62 -6.90
N GLU A 86 7.02 10.23 -5.90
CA GLU A 86 6.58 9.96 -4.53
C GLU A 86 5.83 11.15 -3.88
N THR A 87 6.15 12.37 -4.29
CA THR A 87 5.42 13.57 -3.84
C THR A 87 3.97 13.59 -4.30
N VAL A 88 3.65 13.01 -5.46
CA VAL A 88 2.27 12.84 -5.94
C VAL A 88 1.58 11.74 -5.12
N GLY A 89 2.26 10.63 -4.89
CA GLY A 89 1.79 9.57 -3.99
C GLY A 89 1.47 10.08 -2.59
N ALA A 90 2.31 10.97 -2.05
CA ALA A 90 2.10 11.58 -0.73
C ALA A 90 0.81 12.42 -0.67
N VAL A 91 0.47 13.16 -1.73
CA VAL A 91 -0.79 13.92 -1.79
C VAL A 91 -1.99 12.97 -1.84
N ILE A 92 -1.94 11.91 -2.66
CA ILE A 92 -3.02 10.91 -2.70
C ILE A 92 -3.18 10.22 -1.35
N LYS A 93 -2.06 9.87 -0.70
CA LYS A 93 -2.08 9.29 0.64
C LYS A 93 -2.74 10.23 1.66
N GLU A 94 -2.40 11.52 1.64
CA GLU A 94 -3.02 12.53 2.52
C GLU A 94 -4.53 12.59 2.32
N LEU A 95 -5.01 12.60 1.08
CA LEU A 95 -6.45 12.57 0.76
C LEU A 95 -7.14 11.31 1.33
N VAL A 96 -6.53 10.15 1.16
CA VAL A 96 -7.03 8.87 1.68
C VAL A 96 -7.08 8.88 3.20
N ASP A 97 -5.98 9.23 3.85
CA ASP A 97 -5.85 9.19 5.31
C ASP A 97 -6.77 10.22 5.98
N ALA A 98 -6.88 11.41 5.42
CA ALA A 98 -7.79 12.45 5.93
C ALA A 98 -9.27 12.05 5.79
N THR A 99 -9.59 11.20 4.81
CA THR A 99 -10.97 10.76 4.56
C THR A 99 -11.32 9.50 5.34
N ASN A 100 -10.44 8.49 5.35
CA ASN A 100 -10.68 7.20 6.02
C ASN A 100 -9.36 6.51 6.34
N LEU A 101 -8.72 6.90 7.44
CA LEU A 101 -7.42 6.37 7.86
C LEU A 101 -7.46 4.85 8.09
N ALA A 102 -8.55 4.32 8.67
CA ALA A 102 -8.66 2.90 8.94
C ALA A 102 -8.59 2.06 7.65
N TRP A 103 -9.23 2.54 6.58
CA TRP A 103 -9.12 1.93 5.27
C TRP A 103 -7.73 2.18 4.64
N GLY A 104 -7.18 3.38 4.78
CA GLY A 104 -5.88 3.78 4.23
C GLY A 104 -4.71 2.91 4.69
N ASN A 105 -4.84 2.23 5.83
CA ASN A 105 -3.80 1.32 6.32
C ASN A 105 -3.57 0.09 5.43
N TYR A 106 -4.54 -0.34 4.63
CA TYR A 106 -4.35 -1.48 3.71
C TYR A 106 -3.31 -1.19 2.61
N PRO A 107 -3.45 -0.14 1.81
CA PRO A 107 -2.44 0.19 0.79
C PRO A 107 -1.12 0.70 1.39
N LEU A 108 -1.14 1.35 2.55
CA LEU A 108 0.05 1.92 3.18
C LEU A 108 1.15 0.88 3.44
N LEU A 109 0.80 -0.27 4.01
CA LEU A 109 1.78 -1.30 4.35
C LEU A 109 2.34 -1.99 3.11
N SER A 110 1.55 -2.10 2.05
CA SER A 110 2.00 -2.61 0.76
C SER A 110 3.09 -1.73 0.13
N HIS A 111 2.99 -0.40 0.28
CA HIS A 111 4.01 0.53 -0.23
C HIS A 111 5.39 0.26 0.39
N GLY A 112 5.48 0.09 1.70
CA GLY A 112 6.74 -0.25 2.37
C GLY A 112 7.36 -1.56 1.87
N SER A 113 6.53 -2.56 1.57
CA SER A 113 6.98 -3.84 1.01
C SER A 113 7.45 -3.71 -0.44
N ILE A 114 6.80 -2.87 -1.26
CA ILE A 114 7.24 -2.55 -2.62
C ILE A 114 8.65 -1.96 -2.58
N GLU A 115 8.89 -0.96 -1.73
CA GLU A 115 10.20 -0.33 -1.61
C GLU A 115 11.28 -1.30 -1.11
N ALA A 116 10.97 -2.16 -0.13
CA ALA A 116 11.90 -3.17 0.35
C ALA A 116 12.28 -4.17 -0.76
N LEU A 117 11.31 -4.70 -1.49
CA LEU A 117 11.54 -5.64 -2.60
C LEU A 117 12.29 -4.98 -3.75
N LYS A 118 11.95 -3.75 -4.13
CA LYS A 118 12.59 -2.99 -5.18
C LYS A 118 14.09 -2.84 -4.94
N HIS A 119 14.48 -2.49 -3.72
CA HIS A 119 15.86 -2.19 -3.37
C HIS A 119 16.68 -3.42 -2.96
N PHE A 120 16.08 -4.39 -2.29
CA PHE A 120 16.79 -5.49 -1.62
C PHE A 120 16.34 -6.88 -2.06
N GLY A 121 15.21 -7.00 -2.77
CA GLY A 121 14.71 -8.29 -3.22
C GLY A 121 15.62 -8.92 -4.29
N SER A 122 15.79 -10.25 -4.25
CA SER A 122 16.37 -11.01 -5.35
C SER A 122 15.48 -10.95 -6.59
N ASP A 123 16.01 -11.29 -7.77
CA ASP A 123 15.24 -11.32 -9.02
C ASP A 123 14.01 -12.23 -8.89
N TRP A 124 14.17 -13.40 -8.28
CA TRP A 124 13.06 -14.30 -7.98
C TRP A 124 12.01 -13.68 -7.08
N GLN A 125 12.41 -12.98 -6.00
CA GLN A 125 11.46 -12.32 -5.10
C GLN A 125 10.70 -11.18 -5.81
N LYS A 126 11.38 -10.42 -6.66
CA LYS A 126 10.74 -9.38 -7.46
C LYS A 126 9.75 -9.98 -8.45
N GLU A 127 10.12 -11.04 -9.14
CA GLU A 127 9.25 -11.72 -10.10
C GLU A 127 7.98 -12.29 -9.43
N VAL A 128 8.15 -12.95 -8.29
CA VAL A 128 7.04 -13.64 -7.62
C VAL A 128 6.13 -12.68 -6.85
N PHE A 129 6.71 -11.70 -6.13
CA PHE A 129 5.95 -10.88 -5.17
C PHE A 129 5.71 -9.46 -5.65
N LEU A 130 6.74 -8.79 -6.20
CA LEU A 130 6.67 -7.35 -6.45
C LEU A 130 5.54 -6.97 -7.40
N ASN A 131 5.43 -7.63 -8.54
CA ASN A 131 4.42 -7.30 -9.55
C ASN A 131 2.99 -7.49 -9.02
N ARG A 132 2.75 -8.49 -8.18
CA ARG A 132 1.43 -8.76 -7.58
C ARG A 132 1.07 -7.77 -6.49
N ILE A 133 2.06 -7.28 -5.73
CA ILE A 133 1.83 -6.23 -4.74
C ILE A 133 1.61 -4.89 -5.44
N VAL A 134 2.38 -4.57 -6.46
CA VAL A 134 2.22 -3.35 -7.27
C VAL A 134 0.86 -3.30 -7.95
N SER A 135 0.39 -4.41 -8.51
CA SER A 135 -0.95 -4.47 -9.10
C SER A 135 -2.08 -4.41 -8.07
N GLY A 136 -1.77 -4.64 -6.77
CA GLY A 136 -2.77 -4.72 -5.71
C GLY A 136 -3.50 -6.07 -5.64
N GLU A 137 -3.10 -7.06 -6.45
CA GLU A 137 -3.61 -8.44 -6.34
C GLU A 137 -3.32 -9.01 -4.95
N TRP A 138 -2.14 -8.71 -4.42
CA TRP A 138 -1.73 -9.06 -3.07
C TRP A 138 -1.52 -7.81 -2.21
N CYS A 139 -1.96 -7.90 -0.96
CA CYS A 139 -1.58 -6.95 0.07
C CYS A 139 -0.34 -7.46 0.80
N ALA A 140 0.49 -6.54 1.25
CA ALA A 140 1.58 -6.84 2.15
C ALA A 140 1.35 -6.20 3.52
N THR A 141 1.98 -6.76 4.54
CA THR A 141 1.88 -6.30 5.92
C THR A 141 3.27 -6.06 6.51
N MET A 142 3.32 -5.33 7.61
CA MET A 142 4.54 -5.07 8.35
C MET A 142 4.41 -5.69 9.76
N CYS A 143 5.32 -6.61 10.09
CA CYS A 143 5.40 -7.25 11.40
C CYS A 143 6.73 -6.85 12.06
N LEU A 144 6.89 -5.58 12.42
CA LEU A 144 8.14 -5.00 12.89
C LEU A 144 8.21 -4.92 14.42
N THR A 145 7.12 -4.50 15.07
CA THR A 145 7.05 -4.34 16.52
C THR A 145 7.10 -5.68 17.24
N GLU A 146 7.96 -5.79 18.23
CA GLU A 146 8.02 -6.93 19.14
C GLU A 146 7.47 -6.54 20.54
N PRO A 147 7.10 -7.52 21.41
CA PRO A 147 6.51 -7.21 22.72
C PRO A 147 7.33 -6.27 23.60
N HIS A 148 8.64 -6.23 23.42
CA HIS A 148 9.57 -5.45 24.24
C HIS A 148 10.13 -4.21 23.51
N CYS A 149 9.84 -4.02 22.22
CA CYS A 149 10.34 -2.87 21.46
C CYS A 149 9.40 -2.53 20.29
N GLY A 150 9.27 -1.24 20.02
CA GLY A 150 8.51 -0.70 18.89
C GLY A 150 9.24 0.50 18.32
N SER A 151 9.35 1.59 19.09
CA SER A 151 10.07 2.79 18.68
C SER A 151 11.60 2.59 18.64
N ASP A 152 12.15 1.81 19.56
CA ASP A 152 13.57 1.46 19.58
C ASP A 152 13.80 0.14 18.83
N LEU A 153 13.98 0.22 17.53
CA LEU A 153 14.23 -0.93 16.65
C LEU A 153 15.63 -1.56 16.89
N GLY A 154 16.54 -0.87 17.60
CA GLY A 154 17.82 -1.43 17.98
C GLY A 154 17.70 -2.61 18.95
N LEU A 155 16.55 -2.79 19.58
CA LEU A 155 16.26 -3.88 20.51
C LEU A 155 15.63 -5.12 19.85
N LEU A 156 15.39 -5.12 18.53
CA LEU A 156 14.81 -6.25 17.82
C LEU A 156 15.63 -7.53 18.06
N LYS A 157 14.94 -8.64 18.32
CA LYS A 157 15.52 -9.97 18.55
C LYS A 157 15.20 -10.96 17.45
N THR A 158 14.20 -10.69 16.63
CA THR A 158 13.85 -11.53 15.47
C THR A 158 15.08 -11.64 14.56
N ARG A 159 15.43 -12.87 14.22
CA ARG A 159 16.52 -13.20 13.31
C ARG A 159 16.14 -14.38 12.43
N ALA A 160 16.70 -14.41 11.23
CA ALA A 160 16.59 -15.56 10.34
C ALA A 160 17.72 -16.54 10.64
N GLU A 161 17.39 -17.81 10.86
CA GLU A 161 18.37 -18.89 11.06
C GLU A 161 18.28 -19.85 9.87
N PRO A 162 19.39 -20.04 9.11
CA PRO A 162 19.34 -20.91 7.94
C PRO A 162 19.17 -22.37 8.32
N GLY A 163 18.20 -23.04 7.73
CA GLY A 163 18.00 -24.48 7.81
C GLY A 163 18.95 -25.25 6.89
N ALA A 164 19.10 -26.56 7.14
CA ALA A 164 19.95 -27.44 6.32
C ALA A 164 19.43 -27.61 4.88
N ASP A 165 18.16 -27.33 4.65
CA ASP A 165 17.47 -27.38 3.35
C ASP A 165 17.46 -26.05 2.61
N GLY A 166 18.13 -25.02 3.17
CA GLY A 166 18.14 -23.66 2.61
C GLY A 166 16.92 -22.80 2.96
N SER A 167 16.04 -23.28 3.82
CA SER A 167 14.96 -22.47 4.43
C SER A 167 15.50 -21.57 5.54
N PHE A 168 14.67 -20.62 6.00
CA PHE A 168 14.94 -19.74 7.14
C PHE A 168 13.78 -19.76 8.11
#